data_55c63523d59c3876f3aef2e94acd6da9
#
_entry.id   55c63523d59c3876f3aef2e94acd6da9
#
_cell.length_a   1.000
_cell.length_b   1.000
_cell.length_c   1.000
_cell.angle_alpha   90.00
_cell.angle_beta   90.00
_cell.angle_gamma   90.00
#
_symmetry.space_group_name_H-M   'P 1'
#
loop_
_entity.id
_entity.type
_entity.pdbx_description
1 polymer ?
#
loop_
_entity_poly.entity_id
_entity_poly.type
_entity_poly.pdbx_seq_one_letter_code
_entity_poly.pdbx_strand_id
1 'polypeptide(L)'
;MGTLKIQTDINKFDYRLLELSDIEQAAGVISQAFVDDPLCAFMLPYKRTRVKTLRKFFRAYGAVNIQNQRGYGVGEPLSGVAFWVEPKKPGVSISVKSLGLFIPLMFTIYPIGYMRATAILKQIDLLHQKYAGEPHYYLDNIGVMPSERGKGISSRLIRPFLEKADEEKVTVYTDTVTKTNVALYEHFGFHCVEECVVEGTGITIWALRRPIQ
;
A
#
# COMPACT_ATOMS: atom_id res chain seq x y z
N MET A 1 15.64 7.19 -22.28
CA MET A 1 14.90 5.95 -22.59
C MET A 1 13.81 5.60 -21.53
N GLY A 2 13.94 5.97 -20.26
CA GLY A 2 12.96 5.67 -19.21
C GLY A 2 11.58 6.33 -19.38
N THR A 3 11.54 7.58 -19.78
CA THR A 3 10.29 8.38 -19.86
C THR A 3 9.32 7.87 -20.94
N LEU A 4 9.84 7.43 -22.09
CA LEU A 4 9.00 6.88 -23.18
C LEU A 4 8.38 5.52 -22.80
N LYS A 5 9.11 4.67 -22.06
CA LYS A 5 8.62 3.35 -21.64
C LYS A 5 7.52 3.48 -20.60
N ILE A 6 7.67 4.40 -19.64
CA ILE A 6 6.64 4.73 -18.65
C ILE A 6 5.34 5.19 -19.33
N GLN A 7 5.44 6.03 -20.38
CA GLN A 7 4.27 6.52 -21.10
C GLN A 7 3.53 5.40 -21.86
N THR A 8 4.25 4.42 -22.40
CA THR A 8 3.65 3.27 -23.12
C THR A 8 2.93 2.32 -22.16
N ASP A 9 3.50 2.08 -20.98
CA ASP A 9 2.91 1.22 -19.95
C ASP A 9 1.63 1.85 -19.34
N ILE A 10 1.64 3.17 -19.12
CA ILE A 10 0.47 3.93 -18.66
C ILE A 10 -0.72 3.73 -19.60
N ASN A 11 -0.50 3.82 -20.92
CA ASN A 11 -1.58 3.65 -21.90
C ASN A 11 -2.13 2.21 -21.96
N LYS A 12 -1.30 1.19 -21.71
CA LYS A 12 -1.72 -0.22 -21.72
C LYS A 12 -2.63 -0.60 -20.55
N PHE A 13 -2.37 -0.06 -19.36
CA PHE A 13 -3.06 -0.44 -18.13
C PHE A 13 -3.97 0.66 -17.57
N ASP A 14 -4.01 1.83 -18.21
CA ASP A 14 -4.83 2.99 -17.83
C ASP A 14 -4.65 3.35 -16.32
N TYR A 15 -3.39 3.40 -15.89
CA TYR A 15 -2.97 3.92 -14.59
C TYR A 15 -2.09 5.14 -14.78
N ARG A 16 -1.98 5.97 -13.77
CA ARG A 16 -1.09 7.13 -13.78
C ARG A 16 -0.31 7.31 -12.49
N LEU A 17 0.84 7.97 -12.59
CA LEU A 17 1.54 8.48 -11.41
C LEU A 17 0.67 9.59 -10.78
N LEU A 18 0.54 9.56 -9.45
CA LEU A 18 -0.19 10.56 -8.70
C LEU A 18 0.66 11.80 -8.44
N GLU A 19 0.00 12.95 -8.43
CA GLU A 19 0.55 14.24 -8.04
C GLU A 19 -0.01 14.69 -6.69
N LEU A 20 0.61 15.69 -6.04
CA LEU A 20 0.11 16.21 -4.76
C LEU A 20 -1.29 16.82 -4.84
N SER A 21 -1.73 17.24 -6.02
CA SER A 21 -3.11 17.65 -6.30
C SER A 21 -4.13 16.54 -6.10
N ASP A 22 -3.71 15.26 -6.24
CA ASP A 22 -4.56 14.08 -6.09
C ASP A 22 -4.74 13.63 -4.63
N ILE A 23 -4.00 14.21 -3.70
CA ILE A 23 -3.86 13.68 -2.32
C ILE A 23 -5.20 13.52 -1.60
N GLU A 24 -6.13 14.44 -1.81
CA GLU A 24 -7.44 14.37 -1.14
C GLU A 24 -8.29 13.22 -1.68
N GLN A 25 -8.24 12.97 -2.98
CA GLN A 25 -8.92 11.83 -3.61
C GLN A 25 -8.24 10.51 -3.20
N ALA A 26 -6.92 10.44 -3.29
CA ALA A 26 -6.14 9.26 -2.92
C ALA A 26 -6.38 8.85 -1.45
N ALA A 27 -6.32 9.80 -0.53
CA ALA A 27 -6.61 9.57 0.88
C ALA A 27 -8.07 9.12 1.09
N GLY A 28 -9.01 9.66 0.31
CA GLY A 28 -10.41 9.23 0.30
C GLY A 28 -10.58 7.78 -0.10
N VAL A 29 -9.96 7.36 -1.20
CA VAL A 29 -10.01 5.98 -1.73
C VAL A 29 -9.43 5.00 -0.70
N ILE A 30 -8.18 5.23 -0.27
CA ILE A 30 -7.50 4.31 0.66
C ILE A 30 -8.25 4.23 2.00
N SER A 31 -8.69 5.35 2.57
CA SER A 31 -9.39 5.33 3.86
C SER A 31 -10.70 4.54 3.83
N GLN A 32 -11.43 4.56 2.71
CA GLN A 32 -12.64 3.77 2.54
C GLN A 32 -12.33 2.29 2.29
N ALA A 33 -11.26 2.00 1.54
CA ALA A 33 -10.82 0.63 1.29
C ALA A 33 -10.40 -0.08 2.59
N PHE A 34 -9.76 0.64 3.52
CA PHE A 34 -9.16 0.12 4.75
C PHE A 34 -10.02 0.30 6.01
N VAL A 35 -11.26 0.82 5.88
CA VAL A 35 -12.11 1.09 7.06
C VAL A 35 -12.38 -0.14 7.93
N ASP A 36 -12.51 -1.30 7.32
CA ASP A 36 -12.78 -2.57 8.00
C ASP A 36 -11.55 -3.51 7.97
N ASP A 37 -10.37 -3.02 7.56
CA ASP A 37 -9.11 -3.74 7.65
C ASP A 37 -8.79 -4.09 9.11
N PRO A 38 -8.38 -5.34 9.41
CA PRO A 38 -8.11 -5.79 10.79
C PRO A 38 -7.09 -4.94 11.54
N LEU A 39 -5.99 -4.54 10.90
CA LEU A 39 -4.98 -3.68 11.53
C LEU A 39 -5.55 -2.28 11.82
N CYS A 40 -6.25 -1.69 10.85
CA CYS A 40 -6.88 -0.39 11.01
C CYS A 40 -7.98 -0.42 12.08
N ALA A 41 -8.74 -1.52 12.18
CA ALA A 41 -9.76 -1.72 13.20
C ALA A 41 -9.14 -1.89 14.60
N PHE A 42 -8.01 -2.58 14.69
CA PHE A 42 -7.29 -2.76 15.94
C PHE A 42 -6.65 -1.45 16.43
N MET A 43 -6.07 -0.66 15.51
CA MET A 43 -5.51 0.66 15.83
C MET A 43 -6.60 1.66 16.26
N LEU A 44 -7.72 1.65 15.55
CA LEU A 44 -8.81 2.61 15.66
C LEU A 44 -10.14 1.89 15.90
N PRO A 45 -10.41 1.42 17.13
CA PRO A 45 -11.55 0.56 17.42
C PRO A 45 -12.91 1.23 17.20
N TYR A 46 -12.99 2.56 17.28
CA TYR A 46 -14.23 3.30 17.14
C TYR A 46 -14.61 3.49 15.66
N LYS A 47 -15.43 2.60 15.11
CA LYS A 47 -15.84 2.58 13.69
C LYS A 47 -16.40 3.94 13.21
N ARG A 48 -17.15 4.64 14.06
CA ARG A 48 -17.79 5.94 13.73
C ARG A 48 -16.78 7.03 13.33
N THR A 49 -15.59 7.04 13.91
CA THR A 49 -14.56 8.04 13.65
C THR A 49 -13.43 7.52 12.77
N ARG A 50 -13.38 6.19 12.55
CA ARG A 50 -12.28 5.50 11.88
C ARG A 50 -12.00 6.06 10.49
N VAL A 51 -13.00 6.15 9.60
CA VAL A 51 -12.81 6.68 8.23
C VAL A 51 -12.18 8.07 8.25
N LYS A 52 -12.70 8.98 9.11
CA LYS A 52 -12.17 10.35 9.22
C LYS A 52 -10.73 10.37 9.70
N THR A 53 -10.37 9.50 10.65
CA THR A 53 -9.00 9.39 11.17
C THR A 53 -8.06 8.74 10.15
N LEU A 54 -8.49 7.67 9.49
CA LEU A 54 -7.74 7.04 8.40
C LEU A 54 -7.51 8.00 7.23
N ARG A 55 -8.49 8.83 6.87
CA ARG A 55 -8.31 9.83 5.82
C ARG A 55 -7.20 10.83 6.15
N LYS A 56 -7.11 11.29 7.40
CA LYS A 56 -6.02 12.15 7.85
C LYS A 56 -4.67 11.42 7.79
N PHE A 57 -4.65 10.17 8.23
CA PHE A 57 -3.45 9.33 8.17
C PHE A 57 -2.97 9.13 6.73
N PHE A 58 -3.85 8.64 5.86
CA PHE A 58 -3.48 8.38 4.45
C PHE A 58 -3.22 9.67 3.66
N ARG A 59 -3.73 10.81 4.08
CA ARG A 59 -3.33 12.10 3.53
C ARG A 59 -1.86 12.40 3.83
N ALA A 60 -1.41 12.22 5.05
CA ALA A 60 0.00 12.44 5.42
C ALA A 60 0.91 11.37 4.79
N TYR A 61 0.54 10.10 4.94
CA TYR A 61 1.26 8.96 4.38
C TYR A 61 1.34 9.02 2.85
N GLY A 62 0.21 9.27 2.19
CA GLY A 62 0.12 9.40 0.74
C GLY A 62 0.92 10.57 0.21
N ALA A 63 0.94 11.72 0.90
CA ALA A 63 1.75 12.87 0.49
C ALA A 63 3.24 12.53 0.41
N VAL A 64 3.77 11.78 1.40
CA VAL A 64 5.16 11.31 1.38
C VAL A 64 5.40 10.36 0.20
N ASN A 65 4.51 9.39 0.00
CA ASN A 65 4.66 8.43 -1.10
C ASN A 65 4.56 9.10 -2.48
N ILE A 66 3.60 10.02 -2.67
CA ILE A 66 3.44 10.77 -3.93
C ILE A 66 4.67 11.65 -4.22
N GLN A 67 5.21 12.37 -3.23
CA GLN A 67 6.43 13.15 -3.39
C GLN A 67 7.64 12.31 -3.77
N ASN A 68 7.69 11.05 -3.33
CA ASN A 68 8.73 10.11 -3.68
C ASN A 68 8.39 9.27 -4.93
N GLN A 69 7.38 9.69 -5.73
CA GLN A 69 6.95 9.02 -6.96
C GLN A 69 6.59 7.54 -6.76
N ARG A 70 5.93 7.23 -5.64
CA ARG A 70 5.52 5.87 -5.25
C ARG A 70 4.02 5.66 -5.31
N GLY A 71 3.23 6.72 -5.59
CA GLY A 71 1.78 6.70 -5.64
C GLY A 71 1.26 6.55 -7.07
N TYR A 72 0.37 5.61 -7.31
CA TYR A 72 -0.25 5.33 -8.60
C TYR A 72 -1.75 5.24 -8.46
N GLY A 73 -2.48 5.74 -9.45
CA GLY A 73 -3.94 5.80 -9.43
C GLY A 73 -4.59 5.36 -10.72
N VAL A 74 -5.85 4.94 -10.61
CA VAL A 74 -6.71 4.53 -11.71
C VAL A 74 -8.05 5.25 -11.59
N GLY A 75 -8.54 5.75 -12.73
CA GLY A 75 -9.85 6.41 -12.84
C GLY A 75 -9.81 7.92 -12.63
N GLU A 76 -10.82 8.60 -13.19
CA GLU A 76 -11.07 10.03 -13.01
C GLU A 76 -12.58 10.23 -12.79
N PRO A 77 -13.04 10.47 -11.54
CA PRO A 77 -12.25 10.54 -10.29
C PRO A 77 -11.60 9.22 -9.91
N LEU A 78 -10.59 9.25 -8.99
CA LEU A 78 -9.83 8.08 -8.59
C LEU A 78 -10.73 6.96 -8.03
N SER A 79 -10.64 5.80 -8.66
CA SER A 79 -11.34 4.56 -8.28
C SER A 79 -10.44 3.60 -7.51
N GLY A 80 -9.13 3.68 -7.72
CA GLY A 80 -8.13 2.87 -7.04
C GLY A 80 -6.80 3.59 -6.89
N VAL A 81 -6.07 3.24 -5.84
CA VAL A 81 -4.75 3.80 -5.51
C VAL A 81 -3.85 2.69 -5.01
N ALA A 82 -2.59 2.69 -5.45
CA ALA A 82 -1.55 1.81 -4.92
C ALA A 82 -0.28 2.60 -4.61
N PHE A 83 0.43 2.17 -3.57
CA PHE A 83 1.77 2.64 -3.24
C PHE A 83 2.77 1.52 -3.48
N TRP A 84 3.75 1.79 -4.36
CA TRP A 84 4.80 0.86 -4.73
C TRP A 84 6.17 1.38 -4.36
N VAL A 85 7.01 0.52 -3.81
CA VAL A 85 8.44 0.78 -3.61
C VAL A 85 9.21 -0.02 -4.66
N GLU A 86 9.93 0.69 -5.52
CA GLU A 86 10.73 0.11 -6.59
C GLU A 86 12.16 -0.09 -6.09
N PRO A 87 12.87 -1.18 -6.50
CA PRO A 87 14.18 -1.56 -5.94
C PRO A 87 15.27 -0.51 -6.13
N LYS A 88 15.16 0.32 -7.17
CA LYS A 88 16.17 1.33 -7.53
C LYS A 88 15.83 2.74 -7.06
N LYS A 89 14.68 2.94 -6.39
CA LYS A 89 14.31 4.27 -5.91
C LYS A 89 15.05 4.59 -4.61
N PRO A 90 15.56 5.83 -4.46
CA PRO A 90 16.23 6.25 -3.23
C PRO A 90 15.30 6.13 -2.02
N GLY A 91 15.89 6.11 -0.84
CA GLY A 91 15.15 6.13 0.42
C GLY A 91 14.11 7.25 0.50
N VAL A 92 13.18 7.15 1.43
CA VAL A 92 12.08 8.12 1.57
C VAL A 92 12.62 9.50 1.96
N SER A 93 12.36 10.50 1.12
CA SER A 93 12.59 11.91 1.48
C SER A 93 11.30 12.49 2.07
N ILE A 94 11.38 13.00 3.29
CA ILE A 94 10.25 13.66 3.96
C ILE A 94 10.45 15.17 3.85
N SER A 95 9.61 15.85 3.08
CA SER A 95 9.65 17.31 2.98
C SER A 95 9.07 17.96 4.25
N VAL A 96 9.47 19.21 4.52
CA VAL A 96 8.92 20.02 5.65
C VAL A 96 7.39 20.13 5.54
N LYS A 97 6.84 20.24 4.33
CA LYS A 97 5.38 20.29 4.10
C LYS A 97 4.71 18.98 4.50
N SER A 98 5.31 17.82 4.15
CA SER A 98 4.79 16.50 4.53
C SER A 98 4.92 16.28 6.04
N LEU A 99 6.01 16.71 6.66
CA LEU A 99 6.19 16.64 8.11
C LEU A 99 5.06 17.38 8.84
N GLY A 100 4.65 18.55 8.35
CA GLY A 100 3.52 19.32 8.92
C GLY A 100 2.20 18.56 8.92
N LEU A 101 1.98 17.59 8.00
CA LEU A 101 0.79 16.76 7.98
C LEU A 101 0.80 15.67 9.08
N PHE A 102 1.97 15.28 9.57
CA PHE A 102 2.09 14.29 10.64
C PHE A 102 1.84 14.88 12.04
N ILE A 103 2.04 16.20 12.23
CA ILE A 103 1.83 16.85 13.54
C ILE A 103 0.42 16.61 14.09
N PRO A 104 -0.68 16.84 13.34
CA PRO A 104 -2.02 16.55 13.84
C PRO A 104 -2.27 15.06 14.10
N LEU A 105 -1.57 14.17 13.38
CA LEU A 105 -1.69 12.72 13.56
C LEU A 105 -1.07 12.26 14.87
N MET A 106 0.02 12.88 15.31
CA MET A 106 0.63 12.60 16.61
C MET A 106 -0.36 12.78 17.76
N PHE A 107 -1.29 13.72 17.63
CA PHE A 107 -2.33 13.96 18.64
C PHE A 107 -3.61 13.13 18.43
N THR A 108 -3.83 12.56 17.24
CA THR A 108 -5.10 11.88 16.91
C THR A 108 -4.95 10.35 16.94
N ILE A 109 -3.82 9.81 16.49
CA ILE A 109 -3.54 8.36 16.44
C ILE A 109 -2.53 7.97 17.53
N TYR A 110 -1.57 8.85 17.80
CA TYR A 110 -0.58 8.67 18.83
C TYR A 110 -1.10 9.24 20.18
N PRO A 111 -0.93 8.59 21.36
CA PRO A 111 -0.07 7.43 21.56
C PRO A 111 -0.78 6.06 21.46
N ILE A 112 -2.11 6.01 21.62
CA ILE A 112 -2.83 4.74 21.89
C ILE A 112 -2.90 3.85 20.65
N GLY A 113 -3.29 4.41 19.50
CA GLY A 113 -3.43 3.63 18.25
C GLY A 113 -2.09 3.08 17.75
N TYR A 114 -1.05 3.91 17.77
CA TYR A 114 0.30 3.51 17.37
C TYR A 114 0.87 2.46 18.33
N MET A 115 0.78 2.67 19.65
CA MET A 115 1.27 1.69 20.64
C MET A 115 0.60 0.32 20.46
N ARG A 116 -0.72 0.30 20.16
CA ARG A 116 -1.41 -0.97 19.86
C ARG A 116 -0.83 -1.66 18.62
N ALA A 117 -0.53 -0.91 17.58
CA ALA A 117 -0.04 -1.46 16.32
C ALA A 117 1.45 -1.81 16.33
N THR A 118 2.24 -1.32 17.31
CA THR A 118 3.71 -1.46 17.29
C THR A 118 4.17 -2.91 17.11
N ALA A 119 3.54 -3.85 17.83
CA ALA A 119 3.90 -5.28 17.72
C ALA A 119 3.61 -5.82 16.29
N ILE A 120 2.48 -5.42 15.70
CA ILE A 120 2.07 -5.85 14.37
C ILE A 120 3.00 -5.25 13.32
N LEU A 121 3.26 -3.93 13.39
CA LEU A 121 4.15 -3.24 12.46
C LEU A 121 5.58 -3.77 12.52
N LYS A 122 6.08 -4.06 13.74
CA LYS A 122 7.38 -4.70 13.93
C LYS A 122 7.42 -6.09 13.28
N GLN A 123 6.36 -6.87 13.42
CA GLN A 123 6.30 -8.20 12.83
C GLN A 123 6.22 -8.13 11.30
N ILE A 124 5.48 -7.18 10.73
CA ILE A 124 5.46 -6.89 9.29
C ILE A 124 6.88 -6.59 8.80
N ASP A 125 7.61 -5.70 9.47
CA ASP A 125 8.98 -5.34 9.11
C ASP A 125 9.94 -6.55 9.19
N LEU A 126 9.83 -7.38 10.22
CA LEU A 126 10.63 -8.60 10.34
C LEU A 126 10.35 -9.61 9.22
N LEU A 127 9.08 -9.80 8.85
CA LEU A 127 8.69 -10.68 7.76
C LEU A 127 9.17 -10.14 6.41
N HIS A 128 9.07 -8.82 6.20
CA HIS A 128 9.59 -8.17 5.01
C HIS A 128 11.10 -8.38 4.88
N GLN A 129 11.87 -8.09 5.92
CA GLN A 129 13.33 -8.32 5.92
C GLN A 129 13.71 -9.78 5.66
N LYS A 130 12.93 -10.73 6.19
CA LYS A 130 13.19 -12.17 6.06
C LYS A 130 12.88 -12.70 4.65
N TYR A 131 11.82 -12.22 4.00
CA TYR A 131 11.27 -12.89 2.81
C TYR A 131 11.32 -12.08 1.52
N ALA A 132 11.44 -10.75 1.58
CA ALA A 132 11.41 -9.93 0.36
C ALA A 132 12.56 -10.26 -0.60
N GLY A 133 13.77 -10.47 -0.06
CA GLY A 133 15.00 -10.60 -0.86
C GLY A 133 15.46 -9.25 -1.41
N GLU A 134 16.69 -9.19 -1.89
CA GLU A 134 17.25 -7.96 -2.47
C GLU A 134 17.83 -8.24 -3.87
N PRO A 135 17.52 -7.40 -4.90
CA PRO A 135 16.51 -6.32 -4.91
C PRO A 135 15.08 -6.86 -5.12
N HIS A 136 14.05 -6.09 -4.72
CA HIS A 136 12.64 -6.46 -4.92
C HIS A 136 11.73 -5.25 -5.15
N TYR A 137 10.55 -5.49 -5.75
CA TYR A 137 9.41 -4.56 -5.72
C TYR A 137 8.57 -4.85 -4.48
N TYR A 138 8.11 -3.80 -3.80
CA TYR A 138 7.21 -3.93 -2.66
C TYR A 138 5.88 -3.22 -2.92
N LEU A 139 4.79 -3.99 -2.92
CA LEU A 139 3.43 -3.43 -2.89
C LEU A 139 3.07 -3.13 -1.44
N ASP A 140 3.29 -1.89 -1.05
CA ASP A 140 3.12 -1.42 0.32
C ASP A 140 1.63 -1.24 0.70
N ASN A 141 0.85 -0.58 -0.16
CA ASN A 141 -0.60 -0.44 0.05
C ASN A 141 -1.33 -0.45 -1.29
N ILE A 142 -2.53 -1.04 -1.30
CA ILE A 142 -3.47 -0.95 -2.41
C ILE A 142 -4.89 -0.82 -1.89
N GLY A 143 -5.65 0.14 -2.42
CA GLY A 143 -7.05 0.32 -2.09
C GLY A 143 -7.89 0.60 -3.32
N VAL A 144 -9.06 -0.01 -3.37
CA VAL A 144 -10.07 0.21 -4.41
C VAL A 144 -11.36 0.68 -3.72
N MET A 145 -11.97 1.73 -4.26
CA MET A 145 -13.27 2.22 -3.79
C MET A 145 -14.27 1.06 -3.71
N PRO A 146 -15.01 0.91 -2.60
CA PRO A 146 -15.97 -0.20 -2.44
C PRO A 146 -16.97 -0.33 -3.60
N SER A 147 -17.44 0.79 -4.17
CA SER A 147 -18.35 0.82 -5.34
C SER A 147 -17.70 0.39 -6.66
N GLU A 148 -16.37 0.34 -6.71
CA GLU A 148 -15.59 0.03 -7.91
C GLU A 148 -14.94 -1.37 -7.87
N ARG A 149 -15.18 -2.11 -6.79
CA ARG A 149 -14.69 -3.49 -6.66
C ARG A 149 -15.29 -4.40 -7.73
N GLY A 150 -14.54 -5.44 -8.11
CA GLY A 150 -14.96 -6.38 -9.17
C GLY A 150 -14.77 -5.88 -10.61
N LYS A 151 -14.34 -4.63 -10.81
CA LYS A 151 -14.13 -4.02 -12.14
C LYS A 151 -12.67 -4.09 -12.65
N GLY A 152 -11.84 -4.94 -12.07
CA GLY A 152 -10.45 -5.13 -12.49
C GLY A 152 -9.47 -4.02 -12.11
N ILE A 153 -9.87 -3.07 -11.24
CA ILE A 153 -9.02 -1.93 -10.83
C ILE A 153 -7.71 -2.39 -10.19
N SER A 154 -7.75 -3.41 -9.32
CA SER A 154 -6.52 -3.97 -8.71
C SER A 154 -5.56 -4.52 -9.76
N SER A 155 -6.07 -5.17 -10.81
CA SER A 155 -5.24 -5.67 -11.92
C SER A 155 -4.50 -4.55 -12.63
N ARG A 156 -5.15 -3.42 -12.86
CA ARG A 156 -4.55 -2.24 -13.52
C ARG A 156 -3.47 -1.61 -12.66
N LEU A 157 -3.53 -1.74 -11.34
CA LEU A 157 -2.55 -1.23 -10.39
C LEU A 157 -1.42 -2.23 -10.07
N ILE A 158 -1.63 -3.53 -10.30
CA ILE A 158 -0.66 -4.57 -9.95
C ILE A 158 0.14 -5.03 -11.18
N ARG A 159 -0.52 -5.41 -12.28
CA ARG A 159 0.14 -6.03 -13.45
C ARG A 159 1.30 -5.22 -14.05
N PRO A 160 1.23 -3.87 -14.15
CA PRO A 160 2.34 -3.09 -14.69
C PRO A 160 3.65 -3.28 -13.92
N PHE A 161 3.55 -3.45 -12.60
CA PHE A 161 4.72 -3.65 -11.74
C PHE A 161 5.21 -5.08 -11.76
N LEU A 162 4.31 -6.06 -11.98
CA LEU A 162 4.71 -7.44 -12.20
C LEU A 162 5.48 -7.59 -13.52
N GLU A 163 5.00 -6.97 -14.61
CA GLU A 163 5.70 -6.96 -15.90
C GLU A 163 7.09 -6.31 -15.78
N LYS A 164 7.21 -5.18 -15.06
CA LYS A 164 8.51 -4.53 -14.78
C LYS A 164 9.43 -5.45 -13.98
N ALA A 165 8.90 -6.10 -12.94
CA ALA A 165 9.68 -7.00 -12.10
C ALA A 165 10.22 -8.20 -12.88
N ASP A 166 9.41 -8.77 -13.81
CA ASP A 166 9.82 -9.86 -14.69
C ASP A 166 10.90 -9.41 -15.68
N GLU A 167 10.75 -8.23 -16.31
CA GLU A 167 11.76 -7.64 -17.19
C GLU A 167 13.08 -7.37 -16.48
N GLU A 168 13.02 -6.87 -15.23
CA GLU A 168 14.20 -6.55 -14.41
C GLU A 168 14.76 -7.78 -13.69
N LYS A 169 14.07 -8.92 -13.78
CA LYS A 169 14.42 -10.19 -13.10
C LYS A 169 14.58 -10.02 -11.60
N VAL A 170 13.62 -9.34 -10.98
CA VAL A 170 13.55 -9.14 -9.53
C VAL A 170 12.25 -9.71 -8.97
N THR A 171 12.26 -10.05 -7.70
CA THR A 171 11.09 -10.58 -7.00
C THR A 171 10.11 -9.46 -6.63
N VAL A 172 8.88 -9.83 -6.31
CA VAL A 172 7.88 -8.91 -5.75
C VAL A 172 7.43 -9.42 -4.39
N TYR A 173 7.33 -8.53 -3.43
CA TYR A 173 6.86 -8.82 -2.08
C TYR A 173 5.63 -7.97 -1.74
N THR A 174 4.76 -8.53 -0.93
CA THR A 174 3.68 -7.82 -0.25
C THR A 174 3.32 -8.57 1.04
N ASP A 175 2.61 -7.92 1.93
CA ASP A 175 2.00 -8.53 3.10
C ASP A 175 0.54 -8.09 3.25
N THR A 176 -0.23 -8.86 3.99
CA THR A 176 -1.63 -8.52 4.28
C THR A 176 -2.06 -9.08 5.62
N VAL A 177 -3.00 -8.40 6.27
CA VAL A 177 -3.68 -8.88 7.48
C VAL A 177 -5.11 -9.37 7.18
N THR A 178 -5.45 -9.48 5.90
CA THR A 178 -6.79 -9.87 5.44
C THR A 178 -6.71 -11.15 4.61
N LYS A 179 -7.24 -12.25 5.13
CA LYS A 179 -7.15 -13.58 4.49
C LYS A 179 -7.70 -13.62 3.05
N THR A 180 -8.76 -12.87 2.76
CA THR A 180 -9.33 -12.80 1.41
C THR A 180 -8.39 -12.16 0.39
N ASN A 181 -7.44 -11.35 0.82
CA ASN A 181 -6.44 -10.77 -0.07
C ASN A 181 -5.37 -11.80 -0.49
N VAL A 182 -5.16 -12.86 0.30
CA VAL A 182 -4.22 -13.93 -0.07
C VAL A 182 -4.60 -14.53 -1.41
N ALA A 183 -5.88 -14.96 -1.56
CA ALA A 183 -6.37 -15.51 -2.82
C ALA A 183 -6.28 -14.51 -4.00
N LEU A 184 -6.48 -13.21 -3.74
CA LEU A 184 -6.28 -12.17 -4.74
C LEU A 184 -4.82 -12.13 -5.20
N TYR A 185 -3.87 -12.14 -4.28
CA TYR A 185 -2.45 -12.10 -4.63
C TYR A 185 -1.96 -13.40 -5.28
N GLU A 186 -2.48 -14.56 -4.86
CA GLU A 186 -2.20 -15.84 -5.51
C GLU A 186 -2.62 -15.85 -6.98
N HIS A 187 -3.74 -15.20 -7.32
CA HIS A 187 -4.16 -15.00 -8.72
C HIS A 187 -3.13 -14.19 -9.55
N PHE A 188 -2.32 -13.37 -8.90
CA PHE A 188 -1.22 -12.63 -9.53
C PHE A 188 0.14 -13.37 -9.47
N GLY A 189 0.16 -14.64 -9.05
CA GLY A 189 1.37 -15.46 -9.00
C GLY A 189 2.20 -15.28 -7.72
N PHE A 190 1.65 -14.64 -6.69
CA PHE A 190 2.27 -14.66 -5.37
C PHE A 190 2.04 -15.99 -4.67
N HIS A 191 2.93 -16.32 -3.76
CA HIS A 191 2.79 -17.47 -2.87
C HIS A 191 2.94 -16.98 -1.42
N CYS A 192 2.09 -17.49 -0.54
CA CYS A 192 2.24 -17.24 0.89
C CYS A 192 3.50 -17.97 1.37
N VAL A 193 4.48 -17.21 1.87
CA VAL A 193 5.76 -17.73 2.36
C VAL A 193 5.78 -17.89 3.87
N GLU A 194 4.95 -17.14 4.59
CA GLU A 194 4.71 -17.32 6.02
C GLU A 194 3.33 -16.77 6.42
N GLU A 195 2.67 -17.48 7.32
CA GLU A 195 1.49 -17.03 8.07
C GLU A 195 1.91 -16.86 9.53
N CYS A 196 1.80 -15.66 10.06
CA CYS A 196 2.25 -15.31 11.40
C CYS A 196 1.13 -14.70 12.22
N VAL A 197 0.75 -15.35 13.33
CA VAL A 197 -0.18 -14.78 14.31
C VAL A 197 0.60 -13.90 15.28
N VAL A 198 0.25 -12.62 15.35
CA VAL A 198 0.90 -11.67 16.26
C VAL A 198 0.33 -11.85 17.66
N GLU A 199 1.18 -12.31 18.59
CA GLU A 199 0.78 -12.61 19.95
C GLU A 199 0.11 -11.42 20.65
N GLY A 200 -0.96 -11.69 21.39
CA GLY A 200 -1.71 -10.68 22.16
C GLY A 200 -2.61 -9.75 21.31
N THR A 201 -2.65 -9.91 19.97
CA THR A 201 -3.43 -9.03 19.10
C THR A 201 -4.59 -9.73 18.39
N GLY A 202 -4.51 -11.04 18.21
CA GLY A 202 -5.45 -11.83 17.40
C GLY A 202 -5.36 -11.55 15.90
N ILE A 203 -4.34 -10.80 15.45
CA ILE A 203 -4.12 -10.47 14.04
C ILE A 203 -3.13 -11.45 13.44
N THR A 204 -3.48 -11.98 12.27
CA THR A 204 -2.60 -12.80 11.44
C THR A 204 -2.05 -11.95 10.30
N ILE A 205 -0.75 -12.08 10.04
CA ILE A 205 -0.07 -11.48 8.89
C ILE A 205 0.28 -12.60 7.93
N TRP A 206 -0.07 -12.42 6.67
CA TRP A 206 0.37 -13.28 5.55
C TRP A 206 1.45 -12.55 4.78
N ALA A 207 2.67 -13.09 4.79
CA ALA A 207 3.78 -12.63 3.96
C ALA A 207 3.69 -13.35 2.60
N LEU A 208 3.68 -12.59 1.50
CA LEU A 208 3.52 -13.14 0.17
C LEU A 208 4.67 -12.69 -0.73
N ARG A 209 5.22 -13.62 -1.48
CA ARG A 209 6.31 -13.38 -2.43
C ARG A 209 5.96 -13.94 -3.79
N ARG A 210 6.19 -13.16 -4.84
CA ARG A 210 6.13 -13.61 -6.22
C ARG A 210 7.57 -13.78 -6.72
N PRO A 211 7.96 -15.02 -7.14
CA PRO A 211 9.28 -15.27 -7.72
C PRO A 211 9.39 -14.60 -9.09
N ILE A 212 10.60 -14.51 -9.60
CA ILE A 212 10.92 -14.11 -10.97
C ILE A 212 10.24 -15.10 -11.93
N GLN A 213 9.57 -14.60 -12.96
CA GLN A 213 8.96 -15.39 -14.04
C GLN A 213 9.70 -15.17 -15.38
#